data_6ecb9946bdc6e3a1ca78778a2ffb64df
#
_entry.id   6ecb9946bdc6e3a1ca78778a2ffb64df
#
_cell.length_a   1.000
_cell.length_b   1.000
_cell.length_c   1.000
_cell.angle_alpha   90.00
_cell.angle_beta   90.00
_cell.angle_gamma   90.00
#
_symmetry.space_group_name_H-M   'P 1'
#
loop_
_entity.id
_entity.type
_entity.pdbx_description
1 polymer ?
#
loop_
_entity_poly.entity_id
_entity_poly.type
_entity_poly.pdbx_seq_one_letter_code
_entity_poly.pdbx_strand_id
1 'polypeptide(L)' 'MRNIETRTTKTGPDDAGLNLMLTEARMEERRGRADVFAAHLEKLAVHITRDKLNGTEAAELLRNAAETIQNEAQEIH' A
#
# COMPACT_ATOMS: atom_id res chain seq x y z
N MET A 1 -30.10 17.42 -3.18
CA MET A 1 -29.42 17.20 -3.04
C MET A 1 -28.95 17.30 -2.93
N ARG A 2 -29.48 17.36 -2.53
CA ARG A 2 -28.90 17.30 -2.10
C ARG A 2 -28.34 17.03 -1.81
N ASN A 3 -29.25 17.19 -1.70
CA ASN A 3 -28.54 16.92 -1.23
C ASN A 3 -28.01 16.85 -0.94
N ILE A 4 -28.60 16.88 -0.67
CA ILE A 4 -27.90 16.63 -0.16
C ILE A 4 -27.57 16.81 0.26
N GLU A 5 -28.04 16.92 0.53
CA GLU A 5 -27.49 16.87 1.07
C GLU A 5 -27.14 16.61 1.49
N THR A 6 -28.00 16.85 1.71
CA THR A 6 -27.54 16.44 2.30
C THR A 6 -27.51 16.31 2.80
N ARG A 7 -28.20 16.37 3.11
CA ARG A 7 -28.05 16.06 3.82
C ARG A 7 -27.86 16.09 4.39
N THR A 8 -28.30 16.47 4.44
CA THR A 8 -27.92 16.50 5.19
C THR A 8 -27.87 16.73 5.96
N THR A 9 -28.63 16.00 5.98
CA THR A 9 -28.47 16.41 6.77
C THR A 9 -28.04 17.02 7.29
N LYS A 10 -28.08 16.55 7.28
CA LYS A 10 -27.36 17.64 7.66
C LYS A 10 -25.89 17.49 7.72
N THR A 11 -25.25 17.93 6.73
CA THR A 11 -23.82 17.89 6.59
C THR A 11 -23.24 19.12 7.27
N GLY A 12 -22.64 18.94 8.45
CA GLY A 12 -22.04 20.04 9.17
C GLY A 12 -20.57 20.15 8.86
N PRO A 13 -19.93 21.22 9.32
CA PRO A 13 -18.48 21.39 9.15
C PRO A 13 -17.69 20.24 9.76
N ASP A 14 -18.21 19.65 10.84
CA ASP A 14 -17.55 18.54 11.50
C ASP A 14 -17.48 17.31 10.59
N ASP A 15 -18.55 17.08 9.83
CA ASP A 15 -18.57 15.96 8.89
C ASP A 15 -17.56 16.15 7.77
N ALA A 16 -17.44 17.38 7.27
CA ALA A 16 -16.49 17.70 6.23
C ALA A 16 -15.05 17.52 6.74
N GLY A 17 -14.80 17.97 7.97
CA GLY A 17 -13.48 17.81 8.57
C GLY A 17 -13.12 16.37 8.78
N LEU A 18 -14.09 15.56 9.24
CA LEU A 18 -13.86 14.12 9.44
C LEU A 18 -13.54 13.44 8.12
N ASN A 19 -14.29 13.76 7.07
CA ASN A 19 -14.06 13.17 5.76
C ASN A 19 -12.67 13.50 5.23
N LEU A 20 -12.23 14.75 5.45
CA LEU A 20 -10.89 15.15 5.03
C LEU A 20 -9.83 14.36 5.78
N MET A 21 -9.99 14.21 7.09
CA MET A 21 -9.06 13.46 7.90
C MET A 21 -8.96 12.00 7.45
N LEU A 22 -10.10 11.38 7.14
CA LEU A 22 -10.11 10.00 6.67
C LEU A 22 -9.42 9.88 5.32
N THR A 23 -9.63 10.86 4.44
CA THR A 23 -8.98 10.87 3.14
C THR A 23 -7.48 10.99 3.29
N GLU A 24 -7.02 11.88 4.16
CA GLU A 24 -5.60 12.07 4.39
C GLU A 24 -4.97 10.82 5.00
N ALA A 25 -5.68 10.17 5.91
CA ALA A 25 -5.18 8.94 6.52
C ALA A 25 -5.01 7.83 5.48
N ARG A 26 -5.97 7.72 4.55
CA ARG A 26 -5.86 6.73 3.48
C ARG A 26 -4.70 7.02 2.55
N MET A 27 -4.47 8.29 2.25
CA MET A 27 -3.36 8.68 1.39
C MET A 27 -2.02 8.39 2.05
N GLU A 28 -1.93 8.65 3.35
CA GLU A 28 -0.71 8.33 4.09
C GLU A 28 -0.48 6.84 4.17
N GLU A 29 -1.54 6.08 4.32
CA GLU A 29 -1.46 4.63 4.36
C GLU A 29 -0.94 4.08 3.04
N ARG A 30 -1.44 4.60 1.92
CA ARG A 30 -0.96 4.20 0.61
C ARG A 30 0.50 4.55 0.42
N ARG A 31 0.90 5.73 0.87
CA ARG A 31 2.30 6.14 0.78
C ARG A 31 3.19 5.24 1.60
N GLY A 32 2.74 4.90 2.81
CA GLY A 32 3.50 4.01 3.66
C GLY A 32 3.69 2.64 3.03
N ARG A 33 2.64 2.10 2.42
CA ARG A 33 2.74 0.82 1.75
C ARG A 33 3.67 0.88 0.55
N ALA A 34 3.62 1.97 -0.19
CA ALA A 34 4.50 2.15 -1.34
C ALA A 34 5.95 2.24 -0.89
N ASP A 35 6.21 2.95 0.20
CA ASP A 35 7.57 3.08 0.73
C ASP A 35 8.10 1.73 1.19
N VAL A 36 7.28 0.93 1.87
CA VAL A 36 7.68 -0.40 2.32
C VAL A 36 7.95 -1.30 1.12
N PHE A 37 7.10 -1.23 0.12
CA PHE A 37 7.27 -2.04 -1.07
C PHE A 37 8.54 -1.67 -1.82
N ALA A 38 8.80 -0.37 -1.94
CA ALA A 38 10.01 0.11 -2.61
C ALA A 38 11.25 -0.34 -1.86
N ALA A 39 11.24 -0.26 -0.52
CA ALA A 39 12.36 -0.71 0.29
C ALA A 39 12.59 -2.22 0.10
N HIS A 40 11.52 -2.98 -0.03
CA HIS A 40 11.60 -4.41 -0.25
C HIS A 40 12.28 -4.71 -1.59
N LEU A 41 11.89 -4.00 -2.64
CA LEU A 41 12.52 -4.16 -3.95
C LEU A 41 13.99 -3.80 -3.93
N GLU A 42 14.35 -2.74 -3.18
CA GLU A 42 15.75 -2.36 -3.03
C GLU A 42 16.57 -3.48 -2.39
N LYS A 43 16.02 -4.08 -1.35
CA LYS A 43 16.70 -5.20 -0.68
C LYS A 43 16.91 -6.36 -1.63
N LEU A 44 15.92 -6.66 -2.46
CA LEU A 44 16.04 -7.74 -3.44
C LEU A 44 17.14 -7.41 -4.45
N ALA A 45 17.19 -6.17 -4.90
CA ALA A 45 18.21 -5.74 -5.85
C ALA A 45 19.60 -5.88 -5.25
N VAL A 46 19.76 -5.43 -3.99
CA VAL A 46 21.04 -5.57 -3.30
C VAL A 46 21.44 -7.02 -3.17
N HIS A 47 20.50 -7.88 -2.81
CA HIS A 47 20.76 -9.31 -2.67
C HIS A 47 21.22 -9.91 -3.99
N ILE A 48 20.54 -9.59 -5.09
CA ILE A 48 20.89 -10.10 -6.40
C ILE A 48 22.31 -9.67 -6.80
N THR A 49 22.62 -8.41 -6.55
CA THR A 49 23.92 -7.88 -6.91
C THR A 49 25.03 -8.42 -6.03
N ARG A 50 24.80 -8.43 -4.71
CA ARG A 50 25.82 -8.86 -3.77
C ARG A 50 26.20 -10.32 -3.95
N ASP A 51 25.19 -11.17 -4.15
CA ASP A 51 25.42 -12.60 -4.28
C ASP A 51 25.62 -13.02 -5.73
N LYS A 52 25.60 -12.04 -6.65
CA LYS A 52 25.86 -12.29 -8.08
C LYS A 52 24.95 -13.35 -8.64
N LEU A 53 23.67 -13.26 -8.35
CA LEU A 53 22.70 -14.22 -8.81
C LEU A 53 22.55 -14.13 -10.34
N ASN A 54 22.38 -15.27 -10.98
CA ASN A 54 22.09 -15.28 -12.41
C ASN A 54 20.60 -15.04 -12.62
N GLY A 55 20.18 -14.99 -13.89
CA GLY A 55 18.79 -14.68 -14.21
C GLY A 55 17.80 -15.66 -13.63
N THR A 56 18.12 -16.94 -13.66
CA THR A 56 17.24 -17.97 -13.12
C THR A 56 17.09 -17.82 -11.61
N GLU A 57 18.21 -17.61 -10.93
CA GLU A 57 18.20 -17.44 -9.48
C GLU A 57 17.46 -16.16 -9.08
N ALA A 58 17.69 -15.07 -9.81
CA ALA A 58 17.02 -13.83 -9.54
C ALA A 58 15.52 -13.96 -9.75
N ALA A 59 15.10 -14.65 -10.80
CA ALA A 59 13.68 -14.87 -11.07
C ALA A 59 13.02 -15.66 -9.96
N GLU A 60 13.72 -16.68 -9.46
CA GLU A 60 13.21 -17.50 -8.37
C GLU A 60 13.04 -16.68 -7.10
N LEU A 61 14.02 -15.82 -6.82
CA LEU A 61 13.97 -14.94 -5.67
C LEU A 61 12.76 -14.03 -5.77
N LEU A 62 12.51 -13.47 -6.93
CA LEU A 62 11.37 -12.58 -7.14
C LEU A 62 10.04 -13.32 -7.00
N ARG A 63 9.96 -14.53 -7.51
CA ARG A 63 8.73 -15.33 -7.37
C ARG A 63 8.43 -15.66 -5.92
N ASN A 64 9.46 -16.00 -5.16
CA ASN A 64 9.28 -16.26 -3.73
C ASN A 64 8.83 -15.00 -2.98
N ALA A 65 9.39 -13.85 -3.34
CA ALA A 65 8.99 -12.59 -2.74
C ALA A 65 7.53 -12.27 -3.06
N ALA A 66 7.13 -12.51 -4.30
CA ALA A 66 5.75 -12.27 -4.72
C ALA A 66 4.78 -13.17 -3.96
N GLU A 67 5.15 -14.41 -3.77
CA GLU A 67 4.32 -15.36 -3.04
C GLU A 67 4.15 -14.93 -1.59
N THR A 68 5.22 -14.47 -0.97
CA THR A 68 5.16 -13.98 0.40
C THR A 68 4.20 -12.79 0.51
N ILE A 69 4.28 -11.87 -0.44
CA ILE A 69 3.41 -10.70 -0.44
C ILE A 69 1.95 -11.12 -0.59
N GLN A 70 1.66 -12.07 -1.46
CA GLN A 70 0.31 -12.56 -1.66
C GLN A 70 -0.23 -13.26 -0.41
N ASN A 71 0.61 -14.04 0.25
CA ASN A 71 0.20 -14.70 1.48
C ASN A 71 -0.12 -13.72 2.58
N GLU A 72 0.69 -12.66 2.69
CA GLU A 72 0.43 -11.63 3.67
C GLU A 72 -0.90 -10.92 3.40
N ALA A 73 -1.18 -10.66 2.14
CA ALA A 73 -2.43 -10.00 1.77
C ALA A 73 -3.63 -10.87 2.14
N GLN A 74 -3.50 -12.19 2.02
CA GLN A 74 -4.58 -13.10 2.38
C GLN A 74 -4.82 -13.16 3.88
N GLU A 75 -3.79 -12.90 4.67
CA GLU A 75 -3.90 -12.96 6.12
C GLU A 75 -4.57 -11.73 6.72
N ILE A 76 -4.76 -10.70 5.95
CA ILE A 76 -5.27 -9.42 6.45
C ILE A 76 -6.80 -9.38 6.49
N HIS A 77 -7.47 -10.43 6.15
CA HIS A 77 -8.94 -10.43 6.17
C HIS A 77 -9.50 -10.18 7.56
#